data_9ceef4cf1249f4a449adaef796e8aedb
#
_entry.id   9ceef4cf1249f4a449adaef796e8aedb
#
_cell.length_a   1.000
_cell.length_b   1.000
_cell.length_c   1.000
_cell.angle_alpha   90.00
_cell.angle_beta   90.00
_cell.angle_gamma   90.00
#
_symmetry.space_group_name_H-M   'P 1'
#
loop_
_entity.id
_entity.type
_entity.pdbx_description
1 polymer ?
#
loop_
_entity_poly.entity_id
_entity_poly.type
_entity_poly.pdbx_seq_one_letter_code
_entity_poly.pdbx_strand_id
1 'polypeptide(L)'
;MAQIAFLGLGNMGGPMAKNLIAAGHSLTVFDLVPEACAALAADGASVATSALDAVSDADVIISMLPAGKHVASTFLGEAGLLAQVRTETLILDASTIDATTAREVGEAAAERGIDFMDTPVSGGVAAATAGTLAFMCGGSQSAFERARAILSGMGSAEKIFHAGPAGAGQVAKAANNMLLAIHMIGTCEALAMGEAHGLDPAVLSNIMKASSGNNWSLQVYNPWPDVMEGVPSSNQYQPGFMVDLMVKDLGLACEVAKSCELDNQMGKQAMASFSAHQTQGNGDRDFSSILEWVKTQH
;
A
#
# COMPACT_ATOMS: atom_id res chain seq x y z
N MET A 1 -14.80 21.11 2.78
CA MET A 1 -15.59 19.98 3.34
C MET A 1 -16.18 19.27 2.15
N ALA A 2 -16.01 17.97 2.00
CA ALA A 2 -16.52 17.14 0.92
C ALA A 2 -17.35 15.99 1.49
N GLN A 3 -18.31 15.49 0.71
CA GLN A 3 -19.02 14.23 0.99
C GLN A 3 -18.18 13.09 0.42
N ILE A 4 -17.64 12.23 1.27
CA ILE A 4 -16.72 11.17 0.86
C ILE A 4 -17.34 9.80 1.14
N ALA A 5 -17.43 8.96 0.11
CA ALA A 5 -17.70 7.55 0.28
C ALA A 5 -16.36 6.81 0.46
N PHE A 6 -16.23 6.01 1.51
CA PHE A 6 -15.03 5.20 1.74
C PHE A 6 -15.38 3.70 1.72
N LEU A 7 -14.78 2.96 0.79
CA LEU A 7 -15.06 1.56 0.53
C LEU A 7 -13.86 0.70 0.92
N GLY A 8 -14.04 -0.22 1.88
CA GLY A 8 -12.98 -1.07 2.40
C GLY A 8 -12.26 -0.45 3.59
N LEU A 9 -12.54 -0.99 4.79
CA LEU A 9 -12.17 -0.44 6.10
C LEU A 9 -11.19 -1.34 6.88
N GLY A 10 -10.46 -2.19 6.16
CA GLY A 10 -9.45 -3.06 6.78
C GLY A 10 -8.34 -2.29 7.50
N ASN A 11 -7.20 -2.95 7.75
CA ASN A 11 -6.09 -2.41 8.54
C ASN A 11 -5.56 -1.04 8.06
N MET A 12 -5.73 -0.73 6.76
CA MET A 12 -5.32 0.54 6.18
C MET A 12 -6.49 1.52 6.04
N GLY A 13 -7.62 1.05 5.46
CA GLY A 13 -8.76 1.92 5.15
C GLY A 13 -9.43 2.53 6.38
N GLY A 14 -9.57 1.77 7.46
CA GLY A 14 -10.16 2.27 8.71
C GLY A 14 -9.41 3.49 9.27
N PRO A 15 -8.08 3.41 9.54
CA PRO A 15 -7.28 4.56 9.95
C PRO A 15 -7.31 5.74 8.95
N MET A 16 -7.29 5.45 7.64
CA MET A 16 -7.39 6.49 6.61
C MET A 16 -8.72 7.23 6.67
N ALA A 17 -9.83 6.50 6.78
CA ALA A 17 -11.18 7.07 6.93
C ALA A 17 -11.29 7.92 8.21
N LYS A 18 -10.74 7.45 9.33
CA LYS A 18 -10.70 8.20 10.60
C LYS A 18 -9.98 9.54 10.47
N ASN A 19 -8.86 9.58 9.76
CA ASN A 19 -8.12 10.82 9.52
C ASN A 19 -8.94 11.82 8.68
N LEU A 20 -9.73 11.35 7.70
CA LEU A 20 -10.61 12.22 6.92
C LEU A 20 -11.75 12.81 7.76
N ILE A 21 -12.31 12.03 8.69
CA ILE A 21 -13.29 12.53 9.66
C ILE A 21 -12.64 13.64 10.52
N ALA A 22 -11.44 13.39 11.05
CA ALA A 22 -10.68 14.36 11.85
C ALA A 22 -10.32 15.62 11.04
N ALA A 23 -10.12 15.49 9.73
CA ALA A 23 -9.92 16.62 8.81
C ALA A 23 -11.20 17.40 8.49
N GLY A 24 -12.36 16.99 9.03
CA GLY A 24 -13.64 17.70 8.91
C GLY A 24 -14.46 17.34 7.66
N HIS A 25 -14.18 16.20 7.01
CA HIS A 25 -15.02 15.70 5.92
C HIS A 25 -16.21 14.90 6.46
N SER A 26 -17.31 14.86 5.70
CA SER A 26 -18.45 13.99 5.98
C SER A 26 -18.23 12.66 5.29
N LEU A 27 -18.19 11.56 6.05
CA LEU A 27 -17.93 10.23 5.51
C LEU A 27 -19.18 9.34 5.55
N THR A 28 -19.41 8.65 4.44
CA THR A 28 -20.28 7.47 4.35
C THR A 28 -19.39 6.26 4.07
N VAL A 29 -19.42 5.27 4.93
CA VAL A 29 -18.49 4.13 4.87
C VAL A 29 -19.21 2.83 4.56
N PHE A 30 -18.53 1.94 3.84
CA PHE A 30 -19.00 0.58 3.57
C PHE A 30 -17.85 -0.42 3.58
N ASP A 31 -18.07 -1.53 4.26
CA ASP A 31 -17.24 -2.73 4.25
C ASP A 31 -18.13 -3.96 4.34
N LEU A 32 -17.64 -5.11 3.89
CA LEU A 32 -18.30 -6.41 4.05
C LEU A 32 -18.25 -6.91 5.50
N VAL A 33 -17.40 -6.33 6.35
CA VAL A 33 -17.23 -6.61 7.76
C VAL A 33 -17.97 -5.55 8.58
N PRO A 34 -19.15 -5.87 9.16
CA PRO A 34 -19.98 -4.87 9.87
C PRO A 34 -19.28 -4.21 11.04
N GLU A 35 -18.40 -4.94 11.73
CA GLU A 35 -17.63 -4.44 12.88
C GLU A 35 -16.70 -3.28 12.50
N ALA A 36 -16.10 -3.34 11.29
CA ALA A 36 -15.27 -2.26 10.78
C ALA A 36 -16.08 -0.99 10.52
N CYS A 37 -17.30 -1.13 10.00
CA CYS A 37 -18.23 -0.01 9.82
C CYS A 37 -18.68 0.58 11.17
N ALA A 38 -19.00 -0.28 12.15
CA ALA A 38 -19.46 0.15 13.48
C ALA A 38 -18.38 0.94 14.23
N ALA A 39 -17.09 0.58 14.06
CA ALA A 39 -15.98 1.30 14.65
C ALA A 39 -15.91 2.76 14.14
N LEU A 40 -16.11 2.99 12.84
CA LEU A 40 -16.09 4.33 12.26
C LEU A 40 -17.39 5.12 12.50
N ALA A 41 -18.50 4.45 12.69
CA ALA A 41 -19.75 5.10 13.11
C ALA A 41 -19.57 5.78 14.49
N ALA A 42 -18.82 5.18 15.40
CA ALA A 42 -18.48 5.78 16.69
C ALA A 42 -17.60 7.04 16.55
N ASP A 43 -16.82 7.14 15.47
CA ASP A 43 -16.02 8.33 15.13
C ASP A 43 -16.81 9.37 14.30
N GLY A 44 -18.08 9.12 13.97
CA GLY A 44 -18.97 10.08 13.31
C GLY A 44 -19.25 9.82 11.81
N ALA A 45 -18.85 8.65 11.28
CA ALA A 45 -19.22 8.26 9.92
C ALA A 45 -20.67 7.78 9.82
N SER A 46 -21.34 8.01 8.69
CA SER A 46 -22.55 7.31 8.30
C SER A 46 -22.20 5.91 7.75
N VAL A 47 -22.99 4.89 8.06
CA VAL A 47 -22.81 3.53 7.56
C VAL A 47 -23.82 3.23 6.49
N ALA A 48 -23.35 2.86 5.30
CA ALA A 48 -24.20 2.47 4.19
C ALA A 48 -24.53 0.97 4.23
N THR A 49 -25.63 0.60 3.59
CA THR A 49 -26.09 -0.81 3.48
C THR A 49 -25.46 -1.54 2.28
N SER A 50 -24.87 -0.81 1.35
CA SER A 50 -24.17 -1.33 0.17
C SER A 50 -23.15 -0.31 -0.34
N ALA A 51 -22.24 -0.75 -1.21
CA ALA A 51 -21.31 0.16 -1.89
C ALA A 51 -22.05 1.21 -2.74
N LEU A 52 -23.14 0.82 -3.39
CA LEU A 52 -23.97 1.74 -4.18
C LEU A 52 -24.66 2.79 -3.30
N ASP A 53 -25.19 2.38 -2.16
CA ASP A 53 -25.78 3.27 -1.16
C ASP A 53 -24.74 4.28 -0.65
N ALA A 54 -23.49 3.82 -0.38
CA ALA A 54 -22.41 4.68 0.10
C ALA A 54 -22.07 5.81 -0.88
N VAL A 55 -22.13 5.55 -2.19
CA VAL A 55 -21.64 6.49 -3.22
C VAL A 55 -22.72 7.41 -3.79
N SER A 56 -24.00 7.25 -3.40
CA SER A 56 -25.15 7.92 -4.01
C SER A 56 -25.03 9.46 -4.06
N ASP A 57 -24.51 10.07 -3.00
CA ASP A 57 -24.36 11.51 -2.85
C ASP A 57 -22.88 11.95 -2.73
N ALA A 58 -21.92 11.06 -3.02
CA ALA A 58 -20.51 11.32 -2.81
C ALA A 58 -19.94 12.29 -3.86
N ASP A 59 -19.17 13.28 -3.40
CA ASP A 59 -18.30 14.10 -4.23
C ASP A 59 -17.00 13.36 -4.57
N VAL A 60 -16.54 12.53 -3.62
CA VAL A 60 -15.31 11.75 -3.73
C VAL A 60 -15.58 10.32 -3.27
N ILE A 61 -15.13 9.36 -4.03
CA ILE A 61 -15.13 7.94 -3.66
C ILE A 61 -13.67 7.53 -3.41
N ILE A 62 -13.41 6.92 -2.25
CA ILE A 62 -12.11 6.34 -1.93
C ILE A 62 -12.31 4.84 -1.75
N SER A 63 -11.48 4.03 -2.40
CA SER A 63 -11.47 2.58 -2.22
C SER A 63 -10.12 2.10 -1.70
N MET A 64 -10.15 1.12 -0.77
CA MET A 64 -8.98 0.43 -0.24
C MET A 64 -9.28 -1.07 -0.16
N LEU A 65 -9.17 -1.75 -1.28
CA LEU A 65 -9.63 -3.12 -1.51
C LEU A 65 -8.45 -4.10 -1.63
N PRO A 66 -8.66 -5.41 -1.35
CA PRO A 66 -7.56 -6.37 -1.23
C PRO A 66 -6.80 -6.69 -2.53
N ALA A 67 -7.48 -6.63 -3.70
CA ALA A 67 -6.89 -7.04 -4.98
C ALA A 67 -7.63 -6.45 -6.19
N GLY A 68 -6.99 -6.45 -7.37
CA GLY A 68 -7.53 -5.92 -8.62
C GLY A 68 -8.90 -6.46 -8.99
N LYS A 69 -9.14 -7.78 -8.80
CA LYS A 69 -10.47 -8.37 -9.04
C LYS A 69 -11.60 -7.72 -8.23
N HIS A 70 -11.32 -7.25 -7.02
CA HIS A 70 -12.33 -6.57 -6.19
C HIS A 70 -12.54 -5.13 -6.70
N VAL A 71 -11.47 -4.45 -7.10
CA VAL A 71 -11.57 -3.10 -7.72
C VAL A 71 -12.36 -3.20 -9.02
N ALA A 72 -12.00 -4.12 -9.92
CA ALA A 72 -12.72 -4.35 -11.17
C ALA A 72 -14.20 -4.66 -10.94
N SER A 73 -14.54 -5.59 -10.04
CA SER A 73 -15.94 -5.94 -9.74
C SER A 73 -16.72 -4.81 -9.07
N THR A 74 -16.06 -3.91 -8.35
CA THR A 74 -16.70 -2.76 -7.72
C THR A 74 -17.01 -1.65 -8.74
N PHE A 75 -16.11 -1.39 -9.68
CA PHE A 75 -16.22 -0.24 -10.56
C PHE A 75 -16.75 -0.56 -11.96
N LEU A 76 -16.42 -1.76 -12.51
CA LEU A 76 -16.71 -2.11 -13.90
C LEU A 76 -18.03 -2.86 -14.09
N GLY A 77 -18.52 -2.90 -15.33
CA GLY A 77 -19.74 -3.60 -15.74
C GLY A 77 -21.02 -2.78 -15.49
N GLU A 78 -22.17 -3.37 -15.87
CA GLU A 78 -23.48 -2.71 -15.75
C GLU A 78 -23.90 -2.47 -14.30
N ALA A 79 -23.53 -3.36 -13.40
CA ALA A 79 -23.76 -3.25 -11.97
C ALA A 79 -22.63 -2.51 -11.23
N GLY A 80 -21.54 -2.15 -11.93
CA GLY A 80 -20.41 -1.44 -11.37
C GLY A 80 -20.73 0.02 -11.03
N LEU A 81 -20.00 0.56 -10.06
CA LEU A 81 -20.24 1.92 -9.57
C LEU A 81 -20.07 2.98 -10.65
N LEU A 82 -19.19 2.79 -11.64
CA LEU A 82 -19.03 3.73 -12.74
C LEU A 82 -20.32 3.93 -13.53
N ALA A 83 -21.21 2.94 -13.58
CA ALA A 83 -22.51 3.08 -14.25
C ALA A 83 -23.54 3.91 -13.45
N GLN A 84 -23.27 4.16 -12.17
CA GLN A 84 -24.25 4.68 -11.21
C GLN A 84 -23.86 6.05 -10.62
N VAL A 85 -22.55 6.38 -10.62
CA VAL A 85 -22.05 7.63 -10.03
C VAL A 85 -22.16 8.82 -10.98
N ARG A 86 -22.17 10.02 -10.41
CA ARG A 86 -22.24 11.29 -11.18
C ARG A 86 -20.90 11.56 -11.89
N THR A 87 -20.93 12.25 -13.01
CA THR A 87 -19.74 12.60 -13.80
C THR A 87 -18.76 13.50 -13.05
N GLU A 88 -19.26 14.33 -12.13
CA GLU A 88 -18.43 15.22 -11.31
C GLU A 88 -17.69 14.52 -10.16
N THR A 89 -18.03 13.25 -9.87
CA THR A 89 -17.42 12.48 -8.79
C THR A 89 -15.94 12.23 -9.10
N LEU A 90 -15.08 12.39 -8.10
CA LEU A 90 -13.68 12.01 -8.15
C LEU A 90 -13.50 10.65 -7.50
N ILE A 91 -12.89 9.69 -8.20
CA ILE A 91 -12.61 8.36 -7.68
C ILE A 91 -11.12 8.23 -7.41
N LEU A 92 -10.77 7.84 -6.16
CA LEU A 92 -9.41 7.63 -5.68
C LEU A 92 -9.28 6.17 -5.20
N ASP A 93 -8.68 5.30 -6.03
CA ASP A 93 -8.41 3.92 -5.61
C ASP A 93 -7.05 3.84 -4.92
N ALA A 94 -7.05 3.71 -3.60
CA ALA A 94 -5.83 3.59 -2.78
C ALA A 94 -5.36 2.13 -2.65
N SER A 95 -6.02 1.18 -3.31
CA SER A 95 -5.66 -0.23 -3.32
C SER A 95 -4.29 -0.47 -3.99
N THR A 96 -3.57 -1.50 -3.56
CA THR A 96 -2.38 -1.98 -4.26
C THR A 96 -2.76 -3.15 -5.16
N ILE A 97 -2.86 -2.88 -6.46
CA ILE A 97 -3.36 -3.78 -7.49
C ILE A 97 -2.43 -3.78 -8.72
N ASP A 98 -2.73 -4.62 -9.70
CA ASP A 98 -2.04 -4.60 -10.98
C ASP A 98 -2.37 -3.33 -11.78
N ALA A 99 -1.36 -2.83 -12.52
CA ALA A 99 -1.48 -1.60 -13.29
C ALA A 99 -2.47 -1.72 -14.47
N THR A 100 -2.73 -2.94 -14.93
CA THR A 100 -3.68 -3.21 -16.02
C THR A 100 -5.10 -2.94 -15.55
N THR A 101 -5.50 -3.52 -14.43
CA THR A 101 -6.82 -3.23 -13.82
C THR A 101 -7.00 -1.75 -13.52
N ALA A 102 -5.98 -1.05 -13.01
CA ALA A 102 -6.06 0.39 -12.75
C ALA A 102 -6.29 1.19 -14.04
N ARG A 103 -5.63 0.80 -15.15
CA ARG A 103 -5.85 1.43 -16.47
C ARG A 103 -7.24 1.14 -17.01
N GLU A 104 -7.71 -0.11 -16.95
CA GLU A 104 -9.05 -0.50 -17.40
C GLU A 104 -10.14 0.29 -16.68
N VAL A 105 -10.04 0.45 -15.36
CA VAL A 105 -10.98 1.28 -14.59
C VAL A 105 -10.86 2.75 -14.97
N GLY A 106 -9.63 3.26 -15.14
CA GLY A 106 -9.38 4.63 -15.56
C GLY A 106 -9.93 4.95 -16.96
N GLU A 107 -9.79 4.05 -17.91
CA GLU A 107 -10.33 4.16 -19.27
C GLU A 107 -11.88 4.16 -19.25
N ALA A 108 -12.47 3.19 -18.53
CA ALA A 108 -13.91 3.12 -18.38
C ALA A 108 -14.53 4.35 -17.67
N ALA A 109 -13.81 4.93 -16.71
CA ALA A 109 -14.19 6.18 -16.05
C ALA A 109 -14.11 7.36 -17.03
N ALA A 110 -13.02 7.46 -17.79
CA ALA A 110 -12.81 8.53 -18.78
C ALA A 110 -13.87 8.52 -19.90
N GLU A 111 -14.27 7.34 -20.38
CA GLU A 111 -15.38 7.18 -21.36
C GLU A 111 -16.72 7.78 -20.85
N ARG A 112 -16.88 7.86 -19.54
CA ARG A 112 -18.05 8.42 -18.87
C ARG A 112 -17.84 9.86 -18.37
N GLY A 113 -16.66 10.43 -18.62
CA GLY A 113 -16.30 11.77 -18.14
C GLY A 113 -16.08 11.84 -16.61
N ILE A 114 -15.78 10.72 -15.95
CA ILE A 114 -15.51 10.63 -14.51
C ILE A 114 -14.00 10.71 -14.28
N ASP A 115 -13.57 11.53 -13.34
CA ASP A 115 -12.16 11.57 -12.92
C ASP A 115 -11.82 10.36 -12.04
N PHE A 116 -10.86 9.56 -12.47
CA PHE A 116 -10.32 8.42 -11.73
C PHE A 116 -8.81 8.60 -11.51
N MET A 117 -8.35 8.19 -10.32
CA MET A 117 -6.92 8.08 -9.99
C MET A 117 -6.65 6.79 -9.23
N ASP A 118 -5.61 6.07 -9.63
CA ASP A 118 -4.97 5.08 -8.77
C ASP A 118 -4.00 5.80 -7.83
N THR A 119 -4.18 5.61 -6.53
CA THR A 119 -3.46 6.34 -5.48
C THR A 119 -2.89 5.40 -4.40
N PRO A 120 -2.17 4.32 -4.79
CA PRO A 120 -1.58 3.41 -3.82
C PRO A 120 -0.67 4.13 -2.83
N VAL A 121 -0.59 3.57 -1.63
CA VAL A 121 0.03 4.19 -0.46
C VAL A 121 1.31 3.48 -0.01
N SER A 122 2.17 4.23 0.68
CA SER A 122 3.34 3.70 1.38
C SER A 122 3.46 4.31 2.78
N GLY A 123 3.91 3.48 3.75
CA GLY A 123 4.10 3.87 5.15
C GLY A 123 3.51 2.86 6.15
N GLY A 124 2.72 1.88 5.68
CA GLY A 124 2.10 0.86 6.52
C GLY A 124 1.02 1.41 7.46
N VAL A 125 0.56 0.55 8.37
CA VAL A 125 -0.53 0.86 9.31
C VAL A 125 -0.16 2.03 10.25
N ALA A 126 1.10 2.13 10.65
CA ALA A 126 1.56 3.21 11.52
C ALA A 126 1.41 4.59 10.85
N ALA A 127 1.81 4.72 9.57
CA ALA A 127 1.64 5.97 8.84
C ALA A 127 0.16 6.24 8.48
N ALA A 128 -0.64 5.21 8.21
CA ALA A 128 -2.08 5.34 8.02
C ALA A 128 -2.76 5.90 9.28
N THR A 129 -2.39 5.39 10.45
CA THR A 129 -2.91 5.87 11.74
C THR A 129 -2.47 7.31 12.03
N ALA A 130 -1.22 7.64 11.73
CA ALA A 130 -0.65 8.96 11.98
C ALA A 130 -1.05 10.02 10.93
N GLY A 131 -1.73 9.66 9.83
CA GLY A 131 -2.03 10.59 8.73
C GLY A 131 -0.79 11.05 7.96
N THR A 132 0.23 10.20 7.84
CA THR A 132 1.54 10.55 7.25
C THR A 132 1.92 9.67 6.05
N LEU A 133 0.93 9.06 5.42
CA LEU A 133 1.13 8.23 4.24
C LEU A 133 1.80 8.99 3.10
N ALA A 134 2.60 8.26 2.31
CA ALA A 134 2.99 8.70 0.98
C ALA A 134 1.99 8.15 -0.05
N PHE A 135 1.56 8.98 -1.00
CA PHE A 135 0.67 8.64 -2.09
C PHE A 135 1.39 8.70 -3.43
N MET A 136 1.21 7.67 -4.25
CA MET A 136 1.73 7.58 -5.61
C MET A 136 0.53 7.66 -6.56
N CYS A 137 0.27 8.83 -7.16
CA CYS A 137 -0.99 9.10 -7.85
C CYS A 137 -0.83 8.98 -9.37
N GLY A 138 -1.59 8.07 -9.99
CA GLY A 138 -1.74 7.97 -11.44
C GLY A 138 -3.10 8.48 -11.87
N GLY A 139 -3.15 9.34 -12.89
CA GLY A 139 -4.38 9.95 -13.41
C GLY A 139 -4.10 11.26 -14.13
N SER A 140 -5.14 12.01 -14.51
CA SER A 140 -4.97 13.31 -15.13
C SER A 140 -4.42 14.36 -14.15
N GLN A 141 -3.73 15.38 -14.67
CA GLN A 141 -3.24 16.49 -13.85
C GLN A 141 -4.38 17.22 -13.12
N SER A 142 -5.52 17.40 -13.79
CA SER A 142 -6.71 18.06 -13.19
C SER A 142 -7.30 17.23 -12.05
N ALA A 143 -7.41 15.91 -12.21
CA ALA A 143 -7.83 15.00 -11.14
C ALA A 143 -6.85 15.04 -9.96
N PHE A 144 -5.54 15.07 -10.22
CA PHE A 144 -4.51 15.16 -9.18
C PHE A 144 -4.65 16.45 -8.34
N GLU A 145 -4.88 17.59 -8.97
CA GLU A 145 -5.07 18.85 -8.24
C GLU A 145 -6.32 18.82 -7.34
N ARG A 146 -7.40 18.20 -7.80
CA ARG A 146 -8.61 17.96 -7.00
C ARG A 146 -8.35 16.99 -5.84
N ALA A 147 -7.62 15.89 -6.11
CA ALA A 147 -7.32 14.83 -5.14
C ALA A 147 -6.42 15.33 -4.00
N ARG A 148 -5.47 16.21 -4.29
CA ARG A 148 -4.39 16.61 -3.37
C ARG A 148 -4.90 17.12 -2.02
N ALA A 149 -5.98 17.92 -2.01
CA ALA A 149 -6.57 18.42 -0.78
C ALA A 149 -7.17 17.30 0.10
N ILE A 150 -7.80 16.29 -0.53
CA ILE A 150 -8.36 15.13 0.15
C ILE A 150 -7.25 14.21 0.68
N LEU A 151 -6.26 13.90 -0.17
CA LEU A 151 -5.14 13.03 0.19
C LEU A 151 -4.30 13.60 1.34
N SER A 152 -4.20 14.94 1.44
CA SER A 152 -3.52 15.62 2.56
C SER A 152 -4.17 15.36 3.92
N GLY A 153 -5.44 14.96 3.96
CA GLY A 153 -6.13 14.52 5.17
C GLY A 153 -5.65 13.16 5.68
N MET A 154 -4.99 12.36 4.82
CA MET A 154 -4.52 11.00 5.14
C MET A 154 -3.00 10.85 5.04
N GLY A 155 -2.31 11.81 4.46
CA GLY A 155 -0.87 11.73 4.18
C GLY A 155 -0.15 13.06 4.33
N SER A 156 1.18 12.99 4.31
CA SER A 156 2.02 14.19 4.33
C SER A 156 1.96 14.91 2.97
N ALA A 157 1.65 16.19 2.97
CA ALA A 157 1.45 16.99 1.75
C ALA A 157 2.67 16.95 0.80
N GLU A 158 3.88 16.87 1.35
CA GLU A 158 5.16 16.75 0.61
C GLU A 158 5.41 15.33 0.06
N LYS A 159 4.59 14.34 0.44
CA LYS A 159 4.69 12.94 0.00
C LYS A 159 3.54 12.52 -0.91
N ILE A 160 2.84 13.46 -1.50
CA ILE A 160 1.78 13.22 -2.48
C ILE A 160 2.36 13.50 -3.87
N PHE A 161 2.63 12.44 -4.63
CA PHE A 161 3.36 12.51 -5.91
C PHE A 161 2.42 12.20 -7.08
N HIS A 162 2.42 13.04 -8.12
CA HIS A 162 1.82 12.71 -9.40
C HIS A 162 2.80 11.89 -10.23
N ALA A 163 2.51 10.60 -10.41
CA ALA A 163 3.40 9.67 -11.10
C ALA A 163 3.20 9.64 -12.63
N GLY A 164 2.07 10.14 -13.11
CA GLY A 164 1.72 10.12 -14.54
C GLY A 164 0.28 9.73 -14.81
N PRO A 165 -0.06 9.17 -15.99
CA PRO A 165 -1.42 8.76 -16.33
C PRO A 165 -1.91 7.60 -15.47
N ALA A 166 -3.19 7.22 -15.62
CA ALA A 166 -3.79 6.10 -14.88
C ALA A 166 -2.94 4.82 -14.96
N GLY A 167 -2.78 4.14 -13.84
CA GLY A 167 -1.89 3.00 -13.64
C GLY A 167 -0.44 3.36 -13.31
N ALA A 168 -0.01 4.64 -13.45
CA ALA A 168 1.35 5.04 -13.12
C ALA A 168 1.63 4.98 -11.61
N GLY A 169 0.65 5.21 -10.77
CA GLY A 169 0.77 5.05 -9.33
C GLY A 169 1.06 3.60 -8.95
N GLN A 170 0.34 2.63 -9.56
CA GLN A 170 0.58 1.21 -9.34
C GLN A 170 1.97 0.77 -9.82
N VAL A 171 2.43 1.26 -10.98
CA VAL A 171 3.80 1.01 -11.46
C VAL A 171 4.84 1.55 -10.49
N ALA A 172 4.66 2.79 -9.98
CA ALA A 172 5.55 3.40 -9.00
C ALA A 172 5.57 2.59 -7.69
N LYS A 173 4.40 2.14 -7.22
CA LYS A 173 4.26 1.30 -6.02
C LYS A 173 4.96 -0.05 -6.20
N ALA A 174 4.76 -0.72 -7.33
CA ALA A 174 5.38 -2.01 -7.63
C ALA A 174 6.92 -1.89 -7.67
N ALA A 175 7.45 -0.87 -8.34
CA ALA A 175 8.89 -0.60 -8.39
C ALA A 175 9.47 -0.30 -7.00
N ASN A 176 8.78 0.53 -6.20
CA ASN A 176 9.20 0.82 -4.83
C ASN A 176 9.25 -0.43 -3.95
N ASN A 177 8.21 -1.27 -4.00
CA ASN A 177 8.15 -2.45 -3.12
C ASN A 177 9.09 -3.57 -3.57
N MET A 178 9.36 -3.70 -4.87
CA MET A 178 10.43 -4.56 -5.37
C MET A 178 11.79 -4.13 -4.80
N LEU A 179 12.11 -2.83 -4.88
CA LEU A 179 13.36 -2.30 -4.33
C LEU A 179 13.44 -2.47 -2.81
N LEU A 180 12.34 -2.26 -2.08
CA LEU A 180 12.24 -2.50 -0.64
C LEU A 180 12.56 -3.96 -0.28
N ALA A 181 12.01 -4.93 -1.03
CA ALA A 181 12.28 -6.36 -0.82
C ALA A 181 13.77 -6.70 -1.02
N ILE A 182 14.37 -6.16 -2.09
CA ILE A 182 15.80 -6.35 -2.39
C ILE A 182 16.66 -5.75 -1.27
N HIS A 183 16.34 -4.55 -0.81
CA HIS A 183 17.03 -3.90 0.31
C HIS A 183 16.92 -4.72 1.60
N MET A 184 15.75 -5.27 1.90
CA MET A 184 15.54 -6.09 3.10
C MET A 184 16.40 -7.36 3.04
N ILE A 185 16.36 -8.12 1.94
CA ILE A 185 17.17 -9.34 1.78
C ILE A 185 18.66 -9.00 1.86
N GLY A 186 19.14 -8.02 1.09
CA GLY A 186 20.55 -7.63 1.10
C GLY A 186 21.03 -7.15 2.48
N THR A 187 20.17 -6.48 3.23
CA THR A 187 20.44 -6.08 4.62
C THR A 187 20.53 -7.30 5.54
N CYS A 188 19.62 -8.28 5.41
CA CYS A 188 19.64 -9.51 6.17
C CYS A 188 20.91 -10.32 5.89
N GLU A 189 21.29 -10.51 4.62
CA GLU A 189 22.48 -11.23 4.21
C GLU A 189 23.76 -10.55 4.74
N ALA A 190 23.87 -9.22 4.63
CA ALA A 190 25.02 -8.48 5.13
C ALA A 190 25.18 -8.59 6.65
N LEU A 191 24.08 -8.49 7.40
CA LEU A 191 24.10 -8.64 8.86
C LEU A 191 24.43 -10.08 9.28
N ALA A 192 23.81 -11.09 8.62
CA ALA A 192 24.09 -12.49 8.91
C ALA A 192 25.56 -12.86 8.60
N MET A 193 26.11 -12.39 7.46
CA MET A 193 27.52 -12.57 7.11
C MET A 193 28.45 -11.96 8.17
N GLY A 194 28.15 -10.76 8.64
CA GLY A 194 28.95 -10.10 9.67
C GLY A 194 28.90 -10.83 11.01
N GLU A 195 27.70 -11.25 11.43
CA GLU A 195 27.52 -12.03 12.67
C GLU A 195 28.27 -13.35 12.62
N ALA A 196 28.27 -14.07 11.48
CA ALA A 196 29.02 -15.30 11.29
C ALA A 196 30.55 -15.10 11.42
N HIS A 197 31.03 -13.87 11.18
CA HIS A 197 32.43 -13.47 11.41
C HIS A 197 32.69 -12.83 12.78
N GLY A 198 31.71 -12.86 13.69
CA GLY A 198 31.86 -12.36 15.06
C GLY A 198 31.65 -10.85 15.22
N LEU A 199 31.09 -10.16 14.21
CA LEU A 199 30.72 -8.76 14.34
C LEU A 199 29.38 -8.65 15.09
N ASP A 200 29.30 -7.66 15.98
CA ASP A 200 28.03 -7.28 16.61
C ASP A 200 27.08 -6.67 15.55
N PRO A 201 25.85 -7.19 15.38
CA PRO A 201 24.91 -6.69 14.38
C PRO A 201 24.53 -5.22 14.58
N ALA A 202 24.50 -4.71 15.82
CA ALA A 202 24.20 -3.31 16.09
C ALA A 202 25.38 -2.41 15.63
N VAL A 203 26.62 -2.85 15.88
CA VAL A 203 27.82 -2.14 15.41
C VAL A 203 27.86 -2.15 13.88
N LEU A 204 27.66 -3.32 13.25
CA LEU A 204 27.64 -3.43 11.79
C LEU A 204 26.53 -2.60 11.15
N SER A 205 25.32 -2.58 11.74
CA SER A 205 24.22 -1.71 11.30
C SER A 205 24.62 -0.23 11.31
N ASN A 206 25.33 0.23 12.36
CA ASN A 206 25.78 1.62 12.44
C ASN A 206 26.87 1.94 11.41
N ILE A 207 27.78 1.01 11.14
CA ILE A 207 28.78 1.14 10.08
C ILE A 207 28.08 1.28 8.72
N MET A 208 27.13 0.38 8.40
CA MET A 208 26.41 0.42 7.11
C MET A 208 25.56 1.67 6.97
N LYS A 209 24.87 2.13 8.05
CA LYS A 209 24.12 3.40 8.04
C LYS A 209 25.00 4.63 7.73
N ALA A 210 26.25 4.63 8.20
CA ALA A 210 27.20 5.71 7.97
C ALA A 210 27.99 5.57 6.65
N SER A 211 27.73 4.52 5.88
CA SER A 211 28.49 4.15 4.68
C SER A 211 27.58 4.00 3.46
N SER A 212 28.14 3.60 2.32
CA SER A 212 27.43 3.43 1.03
C SER A 212 26.36 2.31 1.03
N GLY A 213 26.35 1.42 2.01
CA GLY A 213 25.33 0.39 2.19
C GLY A 213 24.02 0.88 2.82
N ASN A 214 23.93 2.18 3.14
CA ASN A 214 22.77 2.74 3.80
C ASN A 214 21.48 2.60 2.96
N ASN A 215 20.40 2.22 3.63
CA ASN A 215 19.09 2.04 3.02
C ASN A 215 17.97 2.18 4.07
N TRP A 216 16.70 2.19 3.61
CA TRP A 216 15.53 2.36 4.47
C TRP A 216 15.41 1.27 5.55
N SER A 217 15.70 0.00 5.20
CA SER A 217 15.63 -1.12 6.16
C SER A 217 16.60 -0.91 7.33
N LEU A 218 17.80 -0.45 7.06
CA LEU A 218 18.78 -0.13 8.13
C LEU A 218 18.36 1.07 8.97
N GLN A 219 17.79 2.11 8.35
CA GLN A 219 17.53 3.37 9.03
C GLN A 219 16.31 3.35 9.94
N VAL A 220 15.23 2.66 9.52
CA VAL A 220 13.93 2.78 10.19
C VAL A 220 13.20 1.44 10.38
N TYR A 221 13.77 0.33 9.90
CA TYR A 221 13.11 -0.98 9.93
C TYR A 221 14.09 -2.14 10.02
N ASN A 222 15.09 -2.03 10.91
CA ASN A 222 16.17 -3.01 11.00
C ASN A 222 15.63 -4.42 11.23
N PRO A 223 16.04 -5.43 10.41
CA PRO A 223 15.52 -6.80 10.53
C PRO A 223 16.12 -7.59 11.71
N TRP A 224 17.23 -7.11 12.31
CA TRP A 224 17.89 -7.85 13.38
C TRP A 224 17.21 -7.55 14.73
N PRO A 225 16.83 -8.60 15.51
CA PRO A 225 16.22 -8.41 16.83
C PRO A 225 17.09 -7.54 17.75
N ASP A 226 16.44 -6.71 18.54
CA ASP A 226 17.02 -5.85 19.58
C ASP A 226 18.04 -4.78 19.10
N VAL A 227 18.23 -4.64 17.77
CA VAL A 227 19.09 -3.58 17.20
C VAL A 227 18.36 -2.24 17.08
N MET A 228 17.04 -2.26 16.95
CA MET A 228 16.20 -1.06 16.82
C MET A 228 14.91 -1.23 17.61
N GLU A 229 14.61 -0.28 18.48
CA GLU A 229 13.34 -0.27 19.22
C GLU A 229 12.14 0.09 18.32
N GLY A 230 10.96 -0.44 18.65
CA GLY A 230 9.71 -0.07 18.00
C GLY A 230 9.51 -0.68 16.59
N VAL A 231 10.42 -1.56 16.15
CA VAL A 231 10.28 -2.28 14.87
C VAL A 231 9.84 -3.72 15.09
N PRO A 232 9.21 -4.37 14.08
CA PRO A 232 8.72 -5.74 14.21
C PRO A 232 9.77 -6.77 14.62
N SER A 233 11.01 -6.66 14.13
CA SER A 233 12.10 -7.57 14.50
C SER A 233 12.37 -7.61 16.01
N SER A 234 12.20 -6.49 16.71
CA SER A 234 12.34 -6.40 18.17
C SER A 234 11.04 -6.71 18.93
N ASN A 235 10.00 -7.15 18.22
CA ASN A 235 8.72 -7.59 18.77
C ASN A 235 8.28 -8.92 18.12
N GLN A 236 9.18 -9.91 18.11
CA GLN A 236 8.93 -11.28 17.59
C GLN A 236 8.38 -11.30 16.15
N TYR A 237 8.70 -10.31 15.34
CA TYR A 237 8.19 -10.10 13.98
C TYR A 237 6.65 -10.04 13.89
N GLN A 238 6.00 -9.45 14.89
CA GLN A 238 4.58 -9.11 14.81
C GLN A 238 4.31 -8.26 13.56
N PRO A 239 3.23 -8.53 12.81
CA PRO A 239 3.08 -8.00 11.47
C PRO A 239 2.87 -6.46 11.46
N GLY A 240 3.83 -5.75 10.91
CA GLY A 240 3.67 -4.39 10.40
C GLY A 240 3.34 -4.39 8.89
N PHE A 241 4.10 -5.20 8.12
CA PHE A 241 3.85 -5.50 6.72
C PHE A 241 4.15 -7.00 6.47
N MET A 242 3.10 -7.79 6.24
CA MET A 242 3.19 -9.24 6.20
C MET A 242 3.99 -9.76 5.00
N VAL A 243 4.63 -10.91 5.17
CA VAL A 243 5.30 -11.67 4.09
C VAL A 243 4.33 -11.95 2.93
N ASP A 244 3.06 -12.32 3.21
CA ASP A 244 2.03 -12.55 2.19
C ASP A 244 1.81 -11.30 1.31
N LEU A 245 1.81 -10.11 1.90
CA LEU A 245 1.67 -8.86 1.17
C LEU A 245 2.93 -8.52 0.36
N MET A 246 4.12 -8.83 0.89
CA MET A 246 5.38 -8.65 0.15
C MET A 246 5.43 -9.58 -1.07
N VAL A 247 5.04 -10.85 -0.93
CA VAL A 247 4.96 -11.80 -2.06
C VAL A 247 3.97 -11.33 -3.11
N LYS A 248 2.79 -10.86 -2.70
CA LYS A 248 1.81 -10.26 -3.61
C LYS A 248 2.40 -9.08 -4.38
N ASP A 249 3.05 -8.15 -3.68
CA ASP A 249 3.59 -6.93 -4.29
C ASP A 249 4.79 -7.22 -5.22
N LEU A 250 5.61 -8.22 -4.89
CA LEU A 250 6.65 -8.72 -5.79
C LEU A 250 6.08 -9.38 -7.05
N GLY A 251 4.95 -10.09 -6.93
CA GLY A 251 4.19 -10.59 -8.07
C GLY A 251 3.77 -9.47 -9.02
N LEU A 252 3.16 -8.40 -8.48
CA LEU A 252 2.79 -7.20 -9.24
C LEU A 252 4.01 -6.56 -9.93
N ALA A 253 5.15 -6.50 -9.25
CA ALA A 253 6.39 -5.96 -9.83
C ALA A 253 6.92 -6.82 -10.98
N CYS A 254 6.82 -8.14 -10.87
CA CYS A 254 7.20 -9.06 -11.97
C CYS A 254 6.25 -8.91 -13.17
N GLU A 255 4.95 -8.69 -12.95
CA GLU A 255 3.98 -8.41 -14.01
C GLU A 255 4.27 -7.09 -14.73
N VAL A 256 4.58 -6.02 -13.98
CA VAL A 256 4.99 -4.73 -14.54
C VAL A 256 6.27 -4.88 -15.37
N ALA A 257 7.29 -5.57 -14.86
CA ALA A 257 8.52 -5.81 -15.60
C ALA A 257 8.25 -6.59 -16.91
N LYS A 258 7.42 -7.64 -16.85
CA LYS A 258 7.03 -8.43 -18.01
C LYS A 258 6.30 -7.59 -19.06
N SER A 259 5.44 -6.66 -18.65
CA SER A 259 4.66 -5.82 -19.58
C SER A 259 5.52 -4.85 -20.40
N CYS A 260 6.75 -4.56 -19.97
CA CYS A 260 7.73 -3.75 -20.69
C CYS A 260 8.98 -4.56 -21.13
N GLU A 261 8.89 -5.89 -21.16
CA GLU A 261 9.95 -6.81 -21.58
C GLU A 261 11.27 -6.65 -20.79
N LEU A 262 11.19 -6.13 -19.55
CA LEU A 262 12.35 -5.99 -18.68
C LEU A 262 12.60 -7.30 -17.91
N ASP A 263 13.83 -7.81 -17.97
CA ASP A 263 14.28 -8.90 -17.10
C ASP A 263 14.72 -8.37 -15.74
N ASN A 264 13.81 -8.33 -14.77
CA ASN A 264 14.05 -7.87 -13.40
C ASN A 264 14.67 -8.95 -12.51
N GLN A 265 15.88 -9.41 -12.83
CA GLN A 265 16.55 -10.55 -12.16
C GLN A 265 16.55 -10.46 -10.64
N MET A 266 16.91 -9.32 -10.04
CA MET A 266 16.90 -9.14 -8.59
C MET A 266 15.48 -9.19 -8.01
N GLY A 267 14.49 -8.66 -8.71
CA GLY A 267 13.08 -8.76 -8.31
C GLY A 267 12.59 -10.21 -8.29
N LYS A 268 12.93 -11.00 -9.31
CA LYS A 268 12.62 -12.44 -9.37
C LYS A 268 13.31 -13.22 -8.26
N GLN A 269 14.57 -12.91 -7.97
CA GLN A 269 15.30 -13.55 -6.86
C GLN A 269 14.66 -13.21 -5.52
N ALA A 270 14.30 -11.94 -5.28
CA ALA A 270 13.59 -11.52 -4.08
C ALA A 270 12.23 -12.23 -3.95
N MET A 271 11.47 -12.33 -5.05
CA MET A 271 10.22 -13.08 -5.10
C MET A 271 10.40 -14.55 -4.70
N ALA A 272 11.44 -15.21 -5.22
CA ALA A 272 11.74 -16.62 -4.89
C ALA A 272 12.06 -16.79 -3.40
N SER A 273 12.88 -15.90 -2.82
CA SER A 273 13.26 -15.94 -1.40
C SER A 273 12.07 -15.72 -0.47
N PHE A 274 11.24 -14.68 -0.73
CA PHE A 274 10.05 -14.43 0.07
C PHE A 274 8.99 -15.52 -0.09
N SER A 275 8.81 -16.09 -1.29
CA SER A 275 7.90 -17.22 -1.50
C SER A 275 8.37 -18.49 -0.77
N ALA A 276 9.67 -18.74 -0.73
CA ALA A 276 10.22 -19.86 0.06
C ALA A 276 9.95 -19.67 1.55
N HIS A 277 10.16 -18.46 2.08
CA HIS A 277 9.87 -18.13 3.47
C HIS A 277 8.37 -18.24 3.80
N GLN A 278 7.50 -17.76 2.90
CA GLN A 278 6.03 -17.89 3.00
C GLN A 278 5.61 -19.37 3.08
N THR A 279 6.15 -20.25 2.21
CA THR A 279 5.79 -21.67 2.18
C THR A 279 6.23 -22.44 3.43
N GLN A 280 7.13 -21.89 4.23
CA GLN A 280 7.50 -22.40 5.55
C GLN A 280 6.51 -22.01 6.67
N GLY A 281 5.38 -21.38 6.33
CA GLY A 281 4.33 -20.99 7.27
C GLY A 281 4.52 -19.61 7.89
N ASN A 282 5.33 -18.73 7.29
CA ASN A 282 5.63 -17.40 7.80
C ASN A 282 4.84 -16.27 7.08
N GLY A 283 3.75 -16.61 6.37
CA GLY A 283 3.01 -15.66 5.54
C GLY A 283 2.39 -14.49 6.33
N ASP A 284 1.94 -14.74 7.54
CA ASP A 284 1.32 -13.79 8.45
C ASP A 284 2.31 -12.98 9.32
N ARG A 285 3.60 -13.33 9.29
CA ARG A 285 4.65 -12.61 10.01
C ARG A 285 5.11 -11.37 9.23
N ASP A 286 5.77 -10.46 9.93
CA ASP A 286 6.37 -9.30 9.28
C ASP A 286 7.45 -9.69 8.26
N PHE A 287 7.52 -8.96 7.14
CA PHE A 287 8.44 -9.27 6.05
C PHE A 287 9.92 -9.20 6.46
N SER A 288 10.28 -8.50 7.54
CA SER A 288 11.63 -8.48 8.09
C SER A 288 12.03 -9.83 8.70
N SER A 289 11.05 -10.74 8.96
CA SER A 289 11.32 -12.13 9.39
C SER A 289 12.08 -12.97 8.35
N ILE A 290 12.23 -12.47 7.11
CA ILE A 290 13.08 -13.08 6.08
C ILE A 290 14.53 -13.29 6.57
N LEU A 291 14.98 -12.55 7.57
CA LEU A 291 16.28 -12.79 8.23
C LEU A 291 16.41 -14.23 8.73
N GLU A 292 15.36 -14.81 9.31
CA GLU A 292 15.41 -16.19 9.80
C GLU A 292 15.61 -17.17 8.65
N TRP A 293 14.94 -16.95 7.52
CA TRP A 293 15.14 -17.75 6.31
C TRP A 293 16.56 -17.61 5.77
N VAL A 294 17.10 -16.39 5.67
CA VAL A 294 18.49 -16.14 5.23
C VAL A 294 19.48 -16.93 6.10
N LYS A 295 19.30 -16.91 7.44
CA LYS A 295 20.19 -17.64 8.38
C LYS A 295 20.12 -19.16 8.23
N THR A 296 19.09 -19.73 7.59
CA THR A 296 18.96 -21.18 7.37
C THR A 296 19.57 -21.65 6.06
N GLN A 297 20.06 -20.77 5.19
CA GLN A 297 20.64 -21.12 3.89
C GLN A 297 22.13 -21.51 3.98
N HIS A 298 22.67 -21.71 5.17
CA HIS A 298 24.07 -22.06 5.44
C HIS A 298 24.27 -23.50 5.82
#